data_31bb015c3864f1810f651288b283878e
#
_entry.id   31bb015c3864f1810f651288b283878e
#
_cell.length_a   1.000
_cell.length_b   1.000
_cell.length_c   1.000
_cell.angle_alpha   90.00
_cell.angle_beta   90.00
_cell.angle_gamma   90.00
#
_symmetry.space_group_name_H-M   'P 1'
#
loop_
_entity.id
_entity.type
_entity.pdbx_description
1 polymer ?
#
loop_
_entity_poly.entity_id
_entity_poly.type
_entity_poly.pdbx_seq_one_letter_code
_entity_poly.pdbx_strand_id
1 'polypeptide(L)'
;MDGSAIVKRYADGFLEFAKETIGFKEGLDELGGLRNVLRDNPEFMALLENPAIGYSEKCATLNNALGKSFSQETLILLMLLLKKDRISEFDRIAEYARMKYAHGDEVEAVLKASYPLDTAVLERIKRMLEETMEKKLHIYMNLDPDLLGGVRAEIDHFVIDGSLKRRLVDLRRKLMAVRMS
;
A
#
# COMPACT_ATOMS: atom_id res chain seq x y z
N MET A 1 -18.08 -10.34 -8.25
CA MET A 1 -16.75 -9.75 -8.15
C MET A 1 -16.42 -9.63 -6.67
N ASP A 2 -15.26 -10.11 -6.28
CA ASP A 2 -14.85 -10.14 -4.88
C ASP A 2 -14.73 -8.70 -4.33
N GLY A 3 -15.46 -8.38 -3.25
CA GLY A 3 -15.48 -7.04 -2.66
C GLY A 3 -14.08 -6.52 -2.28
N SER A 4 -13.15 -7.42 -2.00
CA SER A 4 -11.74 -7.13 -1.74
C SER A 4 -11.03 -6.49 -2.94
N ALA A 5 -11.27 -6.97 -4.17
CA ALA A 5 -10.64 -6.41 -5.38
C ALA A 5 -11.15 -5.01 -5.71
N ILE A 6 -12.41 -4.71 -5.36
CA ILE A 6 -13.01 -3.38 -5.53
C ILE A 6 -12.37 -2.40 -4.56
N VAL A 7 -12.32 -2.74 -3.28
CA VAL A 7 -11.71 -1.93 -2.22
C VAL A 7 -10.27 -1.57 -2.58
N LYS A 8 -9.47 -2.57 -2.94
CA LYS A 8 -8.08 -2.37 -3.38
C LYS A 8 -7.98 -1.36 -4.53
N ARG A 9 -8.77 -1.55 -5.59
CA ARG A 9 -8.71 -0.69 -6.79
C ARG A 9 -9.03 0.77 -6.49
N TYR A 10 -10.04 1.04 -5.66
CA TYR A 10 -10.40 2.42 -5.31
C TYR A 10 -9.37 3.06 -4.39
N ALA A 11 -8.85 2.33 -3.41
CA ALA A 11 -7.82 2.85 -2.51
C ALA A 11 -6.51 3.16 -3.26
N ASP A 12 -6.01 2.20 -4.03
CA ASP A 12 -4.77 2.36 -4.79
C ASP A 12 -4.90 3.48 -5.83
N GLY A 13 -6.01 3.49 -6.60
CA GLY A 13 -6.26 4.52 -7.61
C GLY A 13 -6.41 5.93 -7.03
N PHE A 14 -7.04 6.08 -5.87
CA PHE A 14 -7.15 7.38 -5.20
C PHE A 14 -5.79 7.86 -4.70
N LEU A 15 -5.01 7.01 -4.05
CA LEU A 15 -3.72 7.42 -3.49
C LEU A 15 -2.69 7.72 -4.58
N GLU A 16 -2.74 7.03 -5.72
CA GLU A 16 -1.91 7.36 -6.87
C GLU A 16 -2.30 8.73 -7.46
N PHE A 17 -3.60 9.01 -7.58
CA PHE A 17 -4.10 10.32 -8.00
C PHE A 17 -3.75 11.43 -7.00
N ALA A 18 -3.93 11.18 -5.70
CA ALA A 18 -3.57 12.14 -4.65
C ALA A 18 -2.06 12.44 -4.64
N LYS A 19 -1.22 11.45 -4.90
CA LYS A 19 0.23 11.61 -5.00
C LYS A 19 0.64 12.66 -6.05
N GLU A 20 -0.07 12.70 -7.18
CA GLU A 20 0.20 13.63 -8.27
C GLU A 20 -0.38 15.03 -8.04
N THR A 21 -1.35 15.18 -7.15
CA THR A 21 -2.10 16.44 -6.95
C THR A 21 -1.87 17.09 -5.61
N ILE A 22 -2.37 16.50 -4.53
CA ILE A 22 -2.32 17.06 -3.16
C ILE A 22 -1.19 16.51 -2.31
N GLY A 23 -0.56 15.42 -2.73
CA GLY A 23 0.44 14.68 -1.96
C GLY A 23 -0.12 13.37 -1.39
N PHE A 24 0.75 12.35 -1.35
CA PHE A 24 0.36 11.00 -0.88
C PHE A 24 -0.09 10.99 0.58
N LYS A 25 0.67 11.69 1.44
CA LYS A 25 0.39 11.74 2.88
C LYS A 25 -0.93 12.47 3.15
N GLU A 26 -1.12 13.61 2.51
CA GLU A 26 -2.35 14.40 2.60
C GLU A 26 -3.55 13.58 2.17
N GLY A 27 -3.44 12.83 1.05
CA GLY A 27 -4.53 11.95 0.60
C GLY A 27 -4.86 10.85 1.60
N LEU A 28 -3.85 10.25 2.24
CA LEU A 28 -4.05 9.23 3.27
C LEU A 28 -4.68 9.81 4.54
N ASP A 29 -4.22 10.99 4.97
CA ASP A 29 -4.75 11.69 6.13
C ASP A 29 -6.20 12.14 5.90
N GLU A 30 -6.55 12.61 4.68
CA GLU A 30 -7.91 12.96 4.30
C GLU A 30 -8.86 11.76 4.28
N LEU A 31 -8.43 10.60 3.77
CA LEU A 31 -9.24 9.37 3.87
C LEU A 31 -9.53 9.00 5.31
N GLY A 32 -8.55 9.12 6.19
CA GLY A 32 -8.70 8.87 7.63
C GLY A 32 -9.64 9.86 8.30
N GLY A 33 -9.47 11.14 8.02
CA GLY A 33 -10.32 12.23 8.55
C GLY A 33 -11.76 12.07 8.10
N LEU A 34 -11.98 11.83 6.81
CA LEU A 34 -13.31 11.64 6.23
C LEU A 34 -14.01 10.39 6.79
N ARG A 35 -13.26 9.30 6.99
CA ARG A 35 -13.78 8.09 7.65
C ARG A 35 -14.34 8.40 9.04
N ASN A 36 -13.60 9.17 9.84
CA ASN A 36 -14.06 9.57 11.16
C ASN A 36 -15.33 10.45 11.09
N VAL A 37 -15.36 11.44 10.18
CA VAL A 37 -16.52 12.30 9.98
C VAL A 37 -17.76 11.49 9.60
N LEU A 38 -17.65 10.54 8.66
CA LEU A 38 -18.79 9.71 8.24
C LEU A 38 -19.26 8.76 9.33
N ARG A 39 -18.33 8.19 10.11
CA ARG A 39 -18.66 7.32 11.24
C ARG A 39 -19.36 8.06 12.37
N ASP A 40 -18.94 9.28 12.64
CA ASP A 40 -19.48 10.10 13.71
C ASP A 40 -20.83 10.76 13.30
N ASN A 41 -21.19 10.71 12.01
CA ASN A 41 -22.44 11.23 11.45
C ASN A 41 -23.21 10.17 10.66
N PRO A 42 -23.81 9.16 11.33
CA PRO A 42 -24.47 8.05 10.65
C PRO A 42 -25.71 8.50 9.84
N GLU A 43 -26.37 9.59 10.23
CA GLU A 43 -27.48 10.16 9.47
C GLU A 43 -27.04 10.70 8.10
N PHE A 44 -25.84 11.31 8.04
CA PHE A 44 -25.25 11.75 6.79
C PHE A 44 -24.92 10.57 5.86
N MET A 45 -24.38 9.50 6.42
CA MET A 45 -24.13 8.27 5.65
C MET A 45 -25.42 7.64 5.14
N ALA A 46 -26.47 7.56 5.97
CA ALA A 46 -27.79 7.08 5.58
C ALA A 46 -28.41 7.90 4.44
N LEU A 47 -28.22 9.22 4.43
CA LEU A 47 -28.64 10.10 3.33
C LEU A 47 -27.91 9.76 2.04
N LEU A 48 -26.59 9.57 2.11
CA LEU A 48 -25.77 9.21 0.93
C LEU A 48 -26.14 7.82 0.36
N GLU A 49 -26.53 6.88 1.21
CA GLU A 49 -26.95 5.53 0.83
C GLU A 49 -28.41 5.46 0.33
N ASN A 50 -29.23 6.45 0.64
CA ASN A 50 -30.66 6.41 0.32
C ASN A 50 -30.90 6.41 -1.21
N PRO A 51 -31.52 5.36 -1.77
CA PRO A 51 -31.76 5.29 -3.20
C PRO A 51 -32.86 6.25 -3.71
N ALA A 52 -33.69 6.79 -2.81
CA ALA A 52 -34.71 7.77 -3.17
C ALA A 52 -34.14 9.17 -3.46
N ILE A 53 -32.90 9.44 -3.03
CA ILE A 53 -32.22 10.73 -3.25
C ILE A 53 -31.39 10.63 -4.54
N GLY A 54 -31.59 11.59 -5.45
CA GLY A 54 -30.91 11.64 -6.72
C GLY A 54 -29.40 11.92 -6.58
N TYR A 55 -28.61 11.41 -7.54
CA TYR A 55 -27.15 11.60 -7.56
C TYR A 55 -26.72 13.08 -7.46
N SER A 56 -27.39 13.97 -8.20
CA SER A 56 -27.09 15.40 -8.19
C SER A 56 -27.29 16.03 -6.81
N GLU A 57 -28.36 15.64 -6.12
CA GLU A 57 -28.69 16.15 -4.78
C GLU A 57 -27.68 15.64 -3.74
N LYS A 58 -27.28 14.36 -3.80
CA LYS A 58 -26.22 13.78 -2.99
C LYS A 58 -24.90 14.54 -3.18
N CYS A 59 -24.51 14.83 -4.43
CA CYS A 59 -23.30 15.59 -4.73
C CYS A 59 -23.36 17.02 -4.21
N ALA A 60 -24.50 17.70 -4.34
CA ALA A 60 -24.67 19.05 -3.78
C ALA A 60 -24.56 19.04 -2.25
N THR A 61 -25.20 18.09 -1.58
CA THR A 61 -25.10 17.91 -0.12
C THR A 61 -23.67 17.65 0.32
N LEU A 62 -22.95 16.78 -0.40
CA LEU A 62 -21.55 16.46 -0.16
C LEU A 62 -20.66 17.70 -0.27
N ASN A 63 -20.78 18.47 -1.35
CA ASN A 63 -20.01 19.71 -1.52
C ASN A 63 -20.32 20.76 -0.45
N ASN A 64 -21.58 20.91 -0.09
CA ASN A 64 -21.98 21.87 0.95
C ASN A 64 -21.44 21.49 2.35
N ALA A 65 -21.47 20.18 2.68
CA ALA A 65 -21.05 19.69 3.98
C ALA A 65 -19.53 19.60 4.12
N LEU A 66 -18.84 19.10 3.09
CA LEU A 66 -17.44 18.70 3.16
C LEU A 66 -16.49 19.56 2.31
N GLY A 67 -17.00 20.35 1.36
CA GLY A 67 -16.20 21.07 0.38
C GLY A 67 -15.25 22.14 0.94
N LYS A 68 -15.43 22.52 2.21
CA LYS A 68 -14.51 23.46 2.90
C LYS A 68 -13.44 22.75 3.73
N SER A 69 -13.62 21.46 4.00
CA SER A 69 -12.80 20.70 4.94
C SER A 69 -11.92 19.65 4.26
N PHE A 70 -12.26 19.26 3.04
CA PHE A 70 -11.56 18.24 2.27
C PHE A 70 -11.23 18.74 0.87
N SER A 71 -10.20 18.16 0.27
CA SER A 71 -9.76 18.49 -1.08
C SER A 71 -10.80 18.08 -2.15
N GLN A 72 -10.68 18.67 -3.33
CA GLN A 72 -11.53 18.32 -4.47
C GLN A 72 -11.32 16.85 -4.88
N GLU A 73 -10.10 16.35 -4.75
CA GLU A 73 -9.69 14.98 -5.05
C GLU A 73 -10.47 13.98 -4.19
N THR A 74 -10.56 14.24 -2.89
CA THR A 74 -11.32 13.41 -1.94
C THR A 74 -12.82 13.45 -2.22
N LEU A 75 -13.36 14.61 -2.57
CA LEU A 75 -14.76 14.74 -2.98
C LEU A 75 -15.05 13.98 -4.29
N ILE A 76 -14.12 14.02 -5.26
CA ILE A 76 -14.23 13.26 -6.51
C ILE A 76 -14.30 11.76 -6.25
N LEU A 77 -13.51 11.23 -5.30
CA LEU A 77 -13.61 9.83 -4.89
C LEU A 77 -15.00 9.49 -4.37
N LEU A 78 -15.55 10.33 -3.46
CA LEU A 78 -16.90 10.09 -2.93
C LEU A 78 -17.97 10.16 -4.02
N MET A 79 -17.91 11.15 -4.90
CA MET A 79 -18.83 11.27 -6.03
C MET A 79 -18.73 10.07 -6.98
N LEU A 80 -17.53 9.53 -7.19
CA LEU A 80 -17.33 8.32 -7.97
C LEU A 80 -17.97 7.09 -7.30
N LEU A 81 -17.81 6.96 -5.98
CA LEU A 81 -18.43 5.88 -5.21
C LEU A 81 -19.97 5.99 -5.23
N LEU A 82 -20.54 7.21 -5.08
CA LEU A 82 -21.97 7.46 -5.21
C LEU A 82 -22.48 7.08 -6.60
N LYS A 83 -21.77 7.49 -7.66
CA LYS A 83 -22.14 7.18 -9.06
C LYS A 83 -22.17 5.68 -9.34
N LYS A 84 -21.37 4.90 -8.62
CA LYS A 84 -21.26 3.44 -8.77
C LYS A 84 -22.07 2.67 -7.74
N ASP A 85 -22.83 3.36 -6.90
CA ASP A 85 -23.62 2.79 -5.81
C ASP A 85 -22.74 1.93 -4.86
N ARG A 86 -21.61 2.51 -4.47
CA ARG A 86 -20.58 1.84 -3.65
C ARG A 86 -20.10 2.68 -2.47
N ILE A 87 -20.89 3.65 -2.06
CA ILE A 87 -20.51 4.52 -0.95
C ILE A 87 -20.35 3.75 0.37
N SER A 88 -21.11 2.67 0.56
CA SER A 88 -20.99 1.74 1.70
C SER A 88 -19.61 1.06 1.81
N GLU A 89 -18.84 0.96 0.71
CA GLU A 89 -17.49 0.41 0.73
C GLU A 89 -16.43 1.42 1.20
N PHE A 90 -16.80 2.69 1.40
CA PHE A 90 -15.83 3.74 1.73
C PHE A 90 -15.03 3.44 3.02
N ASP A 91 -15.69 2.97 4.08
CA ASP A 91 -15.02 2.62 5.35
C ASP A 91 -13.94 1.55 5.12
N ARG A 92 -14.24 0.54 4.31
CA ARG A 92 -13.30 -0.53 3.95
C ARG A 92 -12.16 -0.03 3.06
N ILE A 93 -12.43 0.93 2.15
CA ILE A 93 -11.43 1.57 1.30
C ILE A 93 -10.45 2.36 2.15
N ALA A 94 -10.93 3.19 3.05
CA ALA A 94 -10.10 3.99 3.95
C ALA A 94 -9.27 3.11 4.90
N GLU A 95 -9.87 2.04 5.45
CA GLU A 95 -9.16 1.08 6.32
C GLU A 95 -8.08 0.32 5.56
N TYR A 96 -8.37 -0.16 4.35
CA TYR A 96 -7.39 -0.82 3.51
C TYR A 96 -6.21 0.12 3.17
N ALA A 97 -6.51 1.37 2.78
CA ALA A 97 -5.49 2.38 2.52
C ALA A 97 -4.61 2.61 3.77
N ARG A 98 -5.23 2.77 4.93
CA ARG A 98 -4.52 2.96 6.20
C ARG A 98 -3.61 1.77 6.54
N MET A 99 -4.10 0.55 6.38
CA MET A 99 -3.32 -0.66 6.70
C MET A 99 -2.16 -0.88 5.73
N LYS A 100 -2.44 -0.73 4.43
CA LYS A 100 -1.45 -0.99 3.38
C LYS A 100 -0.36 0.07 3.32
N TYR A 101 -0.73 1.32 3.58
CA TYR A 101 0.15 2.47 3.42
C TYR A 101 0.49 3.17 4.75
N ALA A 102 0.44 2.42 5.86
CA ALA A 102 0.80 2.93 7.19
C ALA A 102 2.21 3.56 7.23
N HIS A 103 3.08 3.15 6.33
CA HIS A 103 4.45 3.65 6.19
C HIS A 103 4.62 4.68 5.03
N GLY A 104 3.53 5.28 4.55
CA GLY A 104 3.55 6.26 3.46
C GLY A 104 3.78 5.63 2.09
N ASP A 105 4.63 6.26 1.26
CA ASP A 105 5.01 5.79 -0.09
C ASP A 105 6.17 4.78 -0.04
N GLU A 106 6.52 4.27 1.14
CA GLU A 106 7.57 3.27 1.30
C GLU A 106 7.08 1.90 0.82
N VAL A 107 7.93 1.21 0.09
CA VAL A 107 7.67 -0.16 -0.36
C VAL A 107 8.06 -1.12 0.75
N GLU A 108 7.19 -2.06 1.09
CA GLU A 108 7.51 -3.09 2.06
C GLU A 108 8.55 -4.06 1.50
N ALA A 109 9.57 -4.33 2.32
CA ALA A 109 10.62 -5.28 2.03
C ALA A 109 10.77 -6.27 3.18
N VAL A 110 10.75 -7.56 2.87
CA VAL A 110 11.07 -8.62 3.84
C VAL A 110 12.53 -9.04 3.66
N LEU A 111 13.36 -8.73 4.66
CA LEU A 111 14.76 -9.14 4.67
C LEU A 111 14.90 -10.41 5.52
N LYS A 112 15.28 -11.52 4.89
CA LYS A 112 15.57 -12.80 5.55
C LYS A 112 17.07 -12.95 5.76
N ALA A 113 17.50 -13.30 6.97
CA ALA A 113 18.89 -13.55 7.31
C ALA A 113 19.01 -14.82 8.17
N SER A 114 20.14 -15.51 8.08
CA SER A 114 20.39 -16.73 8.87
C SER A 114 20.63 -16.47 10.37
N TYR A 115 20.98 -15.23 10.73
CA TYR A 115 21.21 -14.76 12.10
C TYR A 115 20.80 -13.28 12.21
N PRO A 116 20.57 -12.77 13.44
CA PRO A 116 20.28 -11.36 13.64
C PRO A 116 21.39 -10.46 13.09
N LEU A 117 21.00 -9.44 12.33
CA LEU A 117 21.94 -8.46 11.77
C LEU A 117 22.08 -7.28 12.73
N ASP A 118 23.29 -6.75 12.82
CA ASP A 118 23.53 -5.47 13.50
C ASP A 118 22.80 -4.33 12.80
N THR A 119 22.34 -3.34 13.57
CA THR A 119 21.63 -2.17 13.05
C THR A 119 22.42 -1.47 11.95
N ALA A 120 23.74 -1.33 12.10
CA ALA A 120 24.59 -0.70 11.10
C ALA A 120 24.63 -1.48 9.77
N VAL A 121 24.60 -2.80 9.83
CA VAL A 121 24.53 -3.67 8.63
C VAL A 121 23.17 -3.55 7.96
N LEU A 122 22.08 -3.56 8.76
CA LEU A 122 20.72 -3.40 8.28
C LEU A 122 20.53 -2.07 7.55
N GLU A 123 20.97 -0.97 8.14
CA GLU A 123 20.89 0.37 7.55
C GLU A 123 21.70 0.49 6.24
N ARG A 124 22.86 -0.17 6.18
CA ARG A 124 23.67 -0.20 4.96
C ARG A 124 22.97 -0.98 3.84
N ILE A 125 22.36 -2.13 4.17
CA ILE A 125 21.58 -2.92 3.21
C ILE A 125 20.38 -2.12 2.73
N LYS A 126 19.63 -1.50 3.65
CA LYS A 126 18.48 -0.64 3.35
C LYS A 126 18.87 0.44 2.34
N ARG A 127 19.90 1.22 2.63
CA ARG A 127 20.38 2.31 1.76
C ARG A 127 20.75 1.81 0.37
N MET A 128 21.49 0.70 0.28
CA MET A 128 21.89 0.13 -1.00
C MET A 128 20.68 -0.35 -1.84
N LEU A 129 19.65 -0.92 -1.18
CA LEU A 129 18.43 -1.34 -1.85
C LEU A 129 17.59 -0.13 -2.30
N GLU A 130 17.46 0.90 -1.45
CA GLU A 130 16.77 2.15 -1.77
C GLU A 130 17.41 2.88 -2.95
N GLU A 131 18.75 2.96 -2.99
CA GLU A 131 19.50 3.54 -4.11
C GLU A 131 19.31 2.74 -5.42
N THR A 132 19.28 1.40 -5.33
CA THR A 132 19.12 0.53 -6.50
C THR A 132 17.70 0.58 -7.06
N MET A 133 16.71 0.73 -6.20
CA MET A 133 15.29 0.69 -6.58
C MET A 133 14.68 2.09 -6.77
N GLU A 134 15.41 3.14 -6.40
CA GLU A 134 14.95 4.54 -6.40
C GLU A 134 13.66 4.72 -5.57
N LYS A 135 13.49 3.92 -4.51
CA LYS A 135 12.31 3.91 -3.64
C LYS A 135 12.72 3.84 -2.18
N LYS A 136 11.93 4.44 -1.32
CA LYS A 136 12.07 4.25 0.13
C LYS A 136 11.53 2.87 0.53
N LEU A 137 12.23 2.22 1.46
CA LEU A 137 11.89 0.88 1.91
C LEU A 137 11.55 0.84 3.40
N HIS A 138 10.43 0.19 3.70
CA HIS A 138 10.12 -0.24 5.06
C HIS A 138 10.52 -1.71 5.20
N ILE A 139 11.54 -1.99 6.01
CA ILE A 139 12.13 -3.33 6.11
C ILE A 139 11.59 -4.08 7.32
N TYR A 140 10.99 -5.25 7.06
CA TYR A 140 10.68 -6.27 8.06
C TYR A 140 11.76 -7.33 8.05
N MET A 141 12.32 -7.64 9.23
CA MET A 141 13.38 -8.62 9.34
C MET A 141 12.85 -9.95 9.86
N ASN A 142 13.15 -11.02 9.12
CA ASN A 142 12.82 -12.40 9.50
C ASN A 142 14.09 -13.24 9.58
N LEU A 143 14.14 -14.16 10.54
CA LEU A 143 15.22 -15.14 10.64
C LEU A 143 14.87 -16.39 9.83
N ASP A 144 15.79 -16.78 8.96
CA ASP A 144 15.70 -17.99 8.13
C ASP A 144 17.03 -18.75 8.16
N PRO A 145 17.20 -19.70 9.09
CA PRO A 145 18.42 -20.49 9.23
C PRO A 145 18.78 -21.31 7.97
N ASP A 146 17.78 -21.62 7.13
CA ASP A 146 17.98 -22.40 5.91
C ASP A 146 18.81 -21.68 4.82
N LEU A 147 19.05 -20.39 4.97
CA LEU A 147 19.92 -19.62 4.09
C LEU A 147 21.40 -19.97 4.25
N LEU A 148 21.78 -20.64 5.37
CA LEU A 148 23.14 -21.01 5.75
C LEU A 148 24.09 -19.81 5.95
N GLY A 149 23.66 -18.58 5.57
CA GLY A 149 24.40 -17.33 5.62
C GLY A 149 24.00 -16.38 4.51
N GLY A 150 24.39 -15.11 4.66
CA GLY A 150 23.97 -14.05 3.75
C GLY A 150 22.55 -13.59 4.00
N VAL A 151 21.99 -12.84 3.05
CA VAL A 151 20.67 -12.24 3.15
C VAL A 151 19.88 -12.47 1.87
N ARG A 152 18.55 -12.53 2.01
CA ARG A 152 17.60 -12.57 0.91
C ARG A 152 16.57 -11.47 1.15
N ALA A 153 16.40 -10.59 0.18
CA ALA A 153 15.40 -9.53 0.20
C ALA A 153 14.24 -9.89 -0.74
N GLU A 154 13.02 -9.81 -0.23
CA GLU A 154 11.78 -9.96 -0.98
C GLU A 154 11.08 -8.59 -0.96
N ILE A 155 10.97 -7.95 -2.11
CA ILE A 155 10.47 -6.58 -2.26
C ILE A 155 9.42 -6.60 -3.36
N ASP A 156 8.14 -6.45 -2.99
CA ASP A 156 7.01 -6.54 -3.92
C ASP A 156 7.09 -7.84 -4.76
N HIS A 157 7.42 -7.74 -6.05
CA HIS A 157 7.55 -8.89 -6.95
C HIS A 157 9.00 -9.30 -7.21
N PHE A 158 9.96 -8.63 -6.59
CA PHE A 158 11.38 -8.88 -6.78
C PHE A 158 11.97 -9.68 -5.61
N VAL A 159 12.83 -10.64 -5.95
CA VAL A 159 13.60 -11.40 -4.97
C VAL A 159 15.08 -11.25 -5.28
N ILE A 160 15.81 -10.64 -4.35
CA ILE A 160 17.26 -10.53 -4.40
C ILE A 160 17.84 -11.54 -3.41
N ASP A 161 18.41 -12.62 -3.94
CA ASP A 161 18.93 -13.73 -3.12
C ASP A 161 20.47 -13.72 -3.10
N GLY A 162 21.04 -13.20 -2.01
CA GLY A 162 22.46 -13.18 -1.70
C GLY A 162 22.91 -14.29 -0.73
N SER A 163 22.09 -15.34 -0.53
CA SER A 163 22.37 -16.40 0.42
C SER A 163 23.57 -17.30 0.00
N LEU A 164 24.23 -17.88 1.00
CA LEU A 164 25.23 -18.92 0.74
C LEU A 164 24.63 -20.15 0.10
N LYS A 165 23.40 -20.50 0.46
CA LYS A 165 22.65 -21.61 -0.16
C LYS A 165 22.56 -21.46 -1.67
N ARG A 166 22.19 -20.27 -2.14
CA ARG A 166 22.12 -19.96 -3.58
C ARG A 166 23.48 -20.09 -4.25
N ARG A 167 24.53 -19.53 -3.64
CA ARG A 167 25.90 -19.61 -4.17
C ARG A 167 26.40 -21.04 -4.29
N LEU A 168 26.11 -21.91 -3.32
CA LEU A 168 26.46 -23.34 -3.35
C LEU A 168 25.73 -24.08 -4.47
N VAL A 169 24.44 -23.80 -4.68
CA VAL A 169 23.65 -24.38 -5.78
C VAL A 169 24.24 -23.97 -7.13
N ASP A 170 24.55 -22.68 -7.29
CA ASP A 170 25.12 -22.17 -8.55
C ASP A 170 26.51 -22.71 -8.81
N LEU A 171 27.35 -22.85 -7.78
CA LEU A 171 28.69 -23.49 -7.88
C LEU A 171 28.56 -24.95 -8.28
N ARG A 172 27.69 -25.73 -7.64
CA ARG A 172 27.42 -27.14 -8.00
C ARG A 172 27.01 -27.26 -9.46
N ARG A 173 26.11 -26.39 -9.93
CA ARG A 173 25.66 -26.38 -11.33
C ARG A 173 26.81 -26.11 -12.29
N LYS A 174 27.68 -25.14 -11.99
CA LYS A 174 28.88 -24.85 -12.80
C LYS A 174 29.85 -26.03 -12.87
N LEU A 175 30.12 -26.68 -11.73
CA LEU A 175 31.00 -27.86 -11.69
C LEU A 175 30.42 -29.05 -12.46
N MET A 176 29.11 -29.26 -12.42
CA MET A 176 28.47 -30.32 -13.21
C MET A 176 28.53 -30.06 -14.72
N ALA A 177 28.36 -28.77 -15.13
CA ALA A 177 28.46 -28.40 -16.54
C ALA A 177 29.86 -28.61 -17.12
N VAL A 178 30.92 -28.32 -16.35
CA VAL A 178 32.32 -28.55 -16.76
C VAL A 178 32.65 -30.05 -16.89
N ARG A 179 31.94 -30.92 -16.16
CA ARG A 179 32.19 -32.35 -16.15
C ARG A 179 31.54 -33.09 -17.36
N MET A 180 30.62 -32.40 -18.06
CA MET A 180 29.90 -32.93 -19.23
C MET A 180 30.42 -32.39 -20.57
N SER A 181 31.46 -31.55 -20.56
CA SER A 181 32.22 -31.09 -21.73
C SER A 181 33.57 -31.81 -21.82
#